data_b45ba7cdc25d5159c64de0027d3d2b7c
#
_entry.id   b45ba7cdc25d5159c64de0027d3d2b7c
#
_cell.length_a   1.000
_cell.length_b   1.000
_cell.length_c   1.000
_cell.angle_alpha   90.00
_cell.angle_beta   90.00
_cell.angle_gamma   90.00
#
_symmetry.space_group_name_H-M   'P 1'
#
loop_
_entity.id
_entity.type
_entity.pdbx_description
1 polymer ?
#
loop_
_entity_poly.entity_id
_entity_poly.type
_entity_poly.pdbx_seq_one_letter_code
_entity_poly.pdbx_strand_id
1 'polypeptide(L)'
;MEIDTSKIPTALIICDLQADLLGSVKNKKHFLQALSIVIEAARNNDWLLAYSGLQFESSYKGISHRHKLYGALAKLNSKLGDQAVHWFMKNWPGSDILSSDPKLTPCLRKGDKIIWRSRHIPYELVNILKKESIAKVYVTGAKASVSVQIACQVLMDEGIEVTVISDCVQDDDVTRLQTIIDHILPIFGNVLSLREFMENVGGVDSFSEESKRILIDLQSSNDGSACFLASDCGRRGHGRRYIQLLQERGIWRTYPTQIWYEDFVKGEFYCPLAKKVVDFCDEPEFSRIAMFLKGREFLDEKDKVIEFAGHYMPKTFCFGNGLWVDDESPPTDDSPGAVAAPWFVKEADKNLGGAAIAIVSKPSGIIQHISNNRRYVIQQHIKDPLLTDDGRKTHLKLYVLLICEDDGVTWQLYTYKGALLSISPNPWSPTDLSHATQVTIHRWPEPPEQTEGWKQHWSTTYEKCKQGTAEVIQNAINSGKLKGRPNKKQFEVFSVDWMPDSNGNIFMFEFNMSPAVAVGQEGYDPTGRDPRREYLMKHDEFMLREALAIAIPWGEGDEEAPGQWDYTGSYTA
;
A
#
# COMPACT_ATOMS: atom_id res chain seq x y z
N MET A 1 29.88 51.17 3.71
CA MET A 1 30.53 50.27 2.74
C MET A 1 29.54 49.14 2.50
N GLU A 2 28.74 49.24 1.45
CA GLU A 2 27.89 48.11 1.04
C GLU A 2 28.85 47.00 0.60
N ILE A 3 28.81 45.90 1.30
CA ILE A 3 29.55 44.69 0.91
C ILE A 3 28.82 44.15 -0.34
N ASP A 4 29.52 44.15 -1.47
CA ASP A 4 29.02 43.51 -2.70
C ASP A 4 28.81 42.01 -2.42
N THR A 5 27.55 41.64 -2.13
CA THR A 5 27.18 40.29 -1.77
C THR A 5 27.34 39.30 -2.94
N SER A 6 27.56 39.79 -4.17
CA SER A 6 27.80 38.95 -5.35
C SER A 6 29.17 38.24 -5.34
N LYS A 7 30.04 38.55 -4.38
CA LYS A 7 31.41 38.00 -4.26
C LYS A 7 31.64 37.15 -3.01
N ILE A 8 30.62 36.80 -2.25
CA ILE A 8 30.80 35.92 -1.07
C ILE A 8 31.12 34.51 -1.57
N PRO A 9 32.30 33.94 -1.25
CA PRO A 9 32.64 32.58 -1.61
C PRO A 9 31.60 31.58 -1.05
N THR A 10 30.88 30.91 -1.93
CA THR A 10 29.71 30.09 -1.58
C THR A 10 29.92 28.64 -2.00
N ALA A 11 29.36 27.70 -1.25
CA ALA A 11 29.32 26.29 -1.61
C ALA A 11 27.90 25.70 -1.51
N LEU A 12 27.64 24.69 -2.31
CA LEU A 12 26.51 23.79 -2.14
C LEU A 12 27.00 22.45 -1.58
N ILE A 13 26.45 22.07 -0.44
CA ILE A 13 26.75 20.81 0.24
C ILE A 13 25.55 19.89 0.09
N ILE A 14 25.79 18.68 -0.43
CA ILE A 14 24.79 17.67 -0.62
C ILE A 14 25.14 16.47 0.25
N CYS A 15 24.34 16.26 1.31
CA CYS A 15 24.57 15.22 2.30
C CYS A 15 23.91 13.89 1.86
N ASP A 16 24.70 12.82 1.90
CA ASP A 16 24.25 11.42 1.81
C ASP A 16 23.31 11.11 0.64
N LEU A 17 23.60 11.66 -0.54
CA LEU A 17 22.87 11.34 -1.77
C LEU A 17 23.31 9.95 -2.30
N GLN A 18 23.01 8.90 -1.52
CA GLN A 18 23.45 7.52 -1.77
C GLN A 18 22.23 6.61 -1.99
N ALA A 19 22.39 5.58 -2.84
CA ALA A 19 21.29 4.68 -3.17
C ALA A 19 20.70 3.97 -1.96
N ASP A 20 21.55 3.55 -1.01
CA ASP A 20 21.14 2.91 0.23
C ASP A 20 20.18 3.78 1.08
N LEU A 21 20.31 5.11 1.00
CA LEU A 21 19.40 6.04 1.68
C LEU A 21 18.21 6.44 0.82
N LEU A 22 18.45 6.66 -0.46
CA LEU A 22 17.40 7.09 -1.39
C LEU A 22 16.30 6.04 -1.59
N GLY A 23 16.58 4.78 -1.31
CA GLY A 23 15.57 3.71 -1.31
C GLY A 23 14.50 3.87 -0.22
N SER A 24 14.81 4.58 0.87
CA SER A 24 13.89 4.87 1.97
C SER A 24 13.23 6.26 1.89
N VAL A 25 13.68 7.11 0.96
CA VAL A 25 13.16 8.47 0.78
C VAL A 25 11.79 8.43 0.13
N LYS A 26 10.80 8.97 0.82
CA LYS A 26 9.48 9.22 0.26
C LYS A 26 9.57 10.42 -0.69
N ASN A 27 8.80 10.42 -1.79
CA ASN A 27 8.84 11.48 -2.80
C ASN A 27 10.23 11.69 -3.45
N LYS A 28 11.00 10.61 -3.62
CA LYS A 28 12.34 10.64 -4.22
C LYS A 28 12.41 11.45 -5.52
N LYS A 29 11.39 11.34 -6.38
CA LYS A 29 11.34 12.08 -7.64
C LYS A 29 11.33 13.58 -7.41
N HIS A 30 10.45 14.09 -6.57
CA HIS A 30 10.32 15.52 -6.25
C HIS A 30 11.60 16.05 -5.59
N PHE A 31 12.14 15.32 -4.63
CA PHE A 31 13.41 15.65 -4.00
C PHE A 31 14.55 15.80 -5.01
N LEU A 32 14.71 14.84 -5.92
CA LEU A 32 15.75 14.88 -6.95
C LEU A 32 15.50 15.99 -7.98
N GLN A 33 14.25 16.27 -8.33
CA GLN A 33 13.89 17.39 -9.19
C GLN A 33 14.21 18.73 -8.54
N ALA A 34 13.83 18.96 -7.28
CA ALA A 34 14.18 20.14 -6.52
C ALA A 34 15.70 20.31 -6.41
N LEU A 35 16.40 19.23 -6.08
CA LEU A 35 17.85 19.23 -5.96
C LEU A 35 18.54 19.56 -7.30
N SER A 36 17.99 19.14 -8.45
CA SER A 36 18.55 19.45 -9.76
C SER A 36 18.55 20.96 -10.04
N ILE A 37 17.52 21.70 -9.61
CA ILE A 37 17.44 23.15 -9.72
C ILE A 37 18.53 23.82 -8.90
N VAL A 38 18.74 23.35 -7.66
CA VAL A 38 19.76 23.90 -6.77
C VAL A 38 21.18 23.65 -7.30
N ILE A 39 21.40 22.47 -7.89
CA ILE A 39 22.69 22.16 -8.55
C ILE A 39 22.90 23.01 -9.80
N GLU A 40 21.85 23.25 -10.59
CA GLU A 40 21.92 24.17 -11.74
C GLU A 40 22.35 25.57 -11.27
N ALA A 41 21.71 26.09 -10.23
CA ALA A 41 22.06 27.38 -9.65
C ALA A 41 23.52 27.45 -9.18
N ALA A 42 23.96 26.42 -8.46
CA ALA A 42 25.33 26.37 -7.96
C ALA A 42 26.37 26.38 -9.11
N ARG A 43 26.06 25.69 -10.20
CA ARG A 43 26.92 25.65 -11.38
C ARG A 43 26.92 26.96 -12.17
N ASN A 44 25.77 27.59 -12.30
CA ASN A 44 25.66 28.88 -13.00
C ASN A 44 26.35 30.01 -12.26
N ASN A 45 26.53 29.87 -10.94
CA ASN A 45 27.21 30.85 -10.08
C ASN A 45 28.62 30.43 -9.69
N ASP A 46 29.20 29.40 -10.32
CA ASP A 46 30.54 28.88 -10.04
C ASP A 46 30.81 28.55 -8.56
N TRP A 47 29.78 28.07 -7.84
CA TRP A 47 29.91 27.64 -6.46
C TRP A 47 30.68 26.33 -6.35
N LEU A 48 31.36 26.15 -5.21
CA LEU A 48 31.92 24.84 -4.88
C LEU A 48 30.81 23.84 -4.63
N LEU A 49 30.77 22.74 -5.39
CA LEU A 49 29.87 21.61 -5.14
C LEU A 49 30.61 20.53 -4.34
N ALA A 50 30.06 20.16 -3.18
CA ALA A 50 30.59 19.12 -2.32
C ALA A 50 29.52 18.08 -1.97
N TYR A 51 29.75 16.84 -2.36
CA TYR A 51 28.95 15.68 -1.99
C TYR A 51 29.60 15.01 -0.78
N SER A 52 28.89 14.95 0.33
CA SER A 52 29.34 14.31 1.56
C SER A 52 28.60 13.01 1.76
N GLY A 53 29.25 11.87 1.64
CA GLY A 53 28.67 10.53 1.76
C GLY A 53 29.27 9.70 2.89
N LEU A 54 28.46 8.77 3.43
CA LEU A 54 28.92 7.77 4.38
C LEU A 54 29.60 6.61 3.63
N GLN A 55 30.78 6.20 4.08
CA GLN A 55 31.43 5.00 3.56
C GLN A 55 32.20 4.27 4.67
N PHE A 56 31.93 2.98 4.80
CA PHE A 56 32.59 2.11 5.77
C PHE A 56 33.47 1.08 5.06
N GLU A 57 34.56 0.72 5.69
CA GLU A 57 35.37 -0.44 5.26
C GLU A 57 34.58 -1.76 5.47
N SER A 58 35.03 -2.83 4.84
CA SER A 58 34.40 -4.15 4.94
C SER A 58 34.16 -4.56 6.41
N SER A 59 33.04 -5.23 6.66
CA SER A 59 32.59 -5.66 7.99
C SER A 59 32.45 -4.51 9.00
N TYR A 60 32.28 -3.28 8.56
CA TYR A 60 32.23 -2.08 9.42
C TYR A 60 33.48 -1.93 10.31
N LYS A 61 34.64 -2.29 9.78
CA LYS A 61 35.92 -2.19 10.48
C LYS A 61 36.12 -0.77 11.03
N GLY A 62 36.43 -0.66 12.31
CA GLY A 62 36.61 0.62 13.00
C GLY A 62 35.33 1.21 13.61
N ILE A 63 34.17 0.60 13.38
CA ILE A 63 32.91 0.99 14.05
C ILE A 63 32.78 0.22 15.37
N SER A 64 32.68 0.95 16.47
CA SER A 64 32.44 0.36 17.79
C SER A 64 31.08 -0.38 17.83
N HIS A 65 31.03 -1.57 18.41
CA HIS A 65 29.78 -2.29 18.68
C HIS A 65 28.82 -1.51 19.61
N ARG A 66 29.31 -0.48 20.30
CA ARG A 66 28.49 0.43 21.12
C ARG A 66 27.90 1.59 20.32
N HIS A 67 28.26 1.73 19.04
CA HIS A 67 27.70 2.79 18.20
C HIS A 67 26.21 2.57 18.01
N LYS A 68 25.38 3.55 18.41
CA LYS A 68 23.92 3.39 18.50
C LYS A 68 23.27 3.04 17.15
N LEU A 69 23.75 3.60 16.05
CA LEU A 69 23.18 3.38 14.71
C LEU A 69 23.80 2.17 14.00
N TYR A 70 25.12 2.06 14.00
CA TYR A 70 25.82 1.06 13.19
C TYR A 70 26.46 -0.06 14.01
N GLY A 71 26.45 0.01 15.33
CA GLY A 71 27.06 -1.01 16.18
C GLY A 71 26.39 -2.39 16.08
N ALA A 72 25.07 -2.39 15.89
CA ALA A 72 24.33 -3.65 15.67
C ALA A 72 24.74 -4.31 14.35
N LEU A 73 24.92 -3.53 13.28
CA LEU A 73 25.36 -4.00 11.96
C LEU A 73 26.80 -4.52 12.02
N ALA A 74 27.69 -3.76 12.68
CA ALA A 74 29.07 -4.18 12.92
C ALA A 74 29.14 -5.51 13.69
N LYS A 75 28.31 -5.68 14.71
CA LYS A 75 28.20 -6.91 15.49
C LYS A 75 27.63 -8.07 14.67
N LEU A 76 26.64 -7.80 13.81
CA LEU A 76 26.05 -8.81 12.94
C LEU A 76 27.07 -9.31 11.91
N ASN A 77 27.75 -8.40 11.21
CA ASN A 77 28.75 -8.74 10.21
C ASN A 77 30.00 -9.41 10.82
N SER A 78 30.36 -9.07 12.05
CA SER A 78 31.44 -9.79 12.75
C SER A 78 31.13 -11.27 13.00
N LYS A 79 29.83 -11.63 13.06
CA LYS A 79 29.39 -13.02 13.27
C LYS A 79 29.11 -13.77 11.98
N LEU A 80 28.52 -13.11 10.98
CA LEU A 80 27.99 -13.72 9.76
C LEU A 80 28.84 -13.44 8.52
N GLY A 81 29.89 -12.61 8.66
CA GLY A 81 30.72 -12.15 7.54
C GLY A 81 30.05 -11.04 6.72
N ASP A 82 30.77 -10.57 5.71
CA ASP A 82 30.38 -9.43 4.88
C ASP A 82 29.13 -9.66 4.01
N GLN A 83 28.58 -10.87 4.01
CA GLN A 83 27.37 -11.21 3.26
C GLN A 83 26.06 -10.85 3.98
N ALA A 84 26.12 -10.44 5.24
CA ALA A 84 24.91 -10.21 6.03
C ALA A 84 24.28 -8.83 5.77
N VAL A 85 25.10 -7.77 5.75
CA VAL A 85 24.66 -6.39 5.51
C VAL A 85 25.77 -5.60 4.81
N HIS A 86 25.42 -4.81 3.81
CA HIS A 86 26.39 -4.07 2.99
C HIS A 86 26.18 -2.56 2.99
N TRP A 87 25.27 -2.03 3.80
CA TRP A 87 24.90 -0.60 3.80
C TRP A 87 26.13 0.29 3.99
N PHE A 88 26.34 1.22 3.04
CA PHE A 88 27.46 2.15 3.01
C PHE A 88 28.86 1.50 3.01
N MET A 89 28.96 0.24 2.64
CA MET A 89 30.27 -0.41 2.54
C MET A 89 30.98 0.00 1.24
N LYS A 90 32.26 0.26 1.35
CA LYS A 90 33.13 0.56 0.20
C LYS A 90 33.01 -0.52 -0.87
N ASN A 91 32.92 -0.11 -2.12
CA ASN A 91 32.71 -0.97 -3.29
C ASN A 91 31.34 -1.66 -3.36
N TRP A 92 30.39 -1.27 -2.51
CA TRP A 92 29.00 -1.73 -2.61
C TRP A 92 28.19 -0.74 -3.47
N PRO A 93 27.42 -1.21 -4.47
CA PRO A 93 26.69 -0.29 -5.39
C PRO A 93 25.73 0.67 -4.70
N GLY A 94 25.12 0.26 -3.58
CA GLY A 94 24.21 1.08 -2.79
C GLY A 94 24.89 2.23 -2.04
N SER A 95 26.21 2.13 -1.79
CA SER A 95 27.00 3.18 -1.12
C SER A 95 27.51 4.26 -2.06
N ASP A 96 27.40 4.06 -3.37
CA ASP A 96 27.81 5.07 -4.34
C ASP A 96 26.88 6.29 -4.34
N ILE A 97 27.47 7.47 -4.54
CA ILE A 97 26.69 8.67 -4.76
C ILE A 97 26.11 8.60 -6.17
N LEU A 98 24.79 8.83 -6.29
CA LEU A 98 24.07 8.90 -7.56
C LEU A 98 23.93 7.58 -8.33
N SER A 99 23.23 6.62 -7.76
CA SER A 99 22.98 5.38 -8.48
C SER A 99 21.64 5.33 -9.19
N SER A 100 21.63 4.60 -10.28
CA SER A 100 20.57 3.83 -10.93
C SER A 100 19.55 4.52 -11.83
N ASP A 101 19.29 5.82 -11.76
CA ASP A 101 18.43 6.47 -12.76
C ASP A 101 19.09 7.72 -13.35
N PRO A 102 19.73 7.61 -14.52
CA PRO A 102 20.42 8.75 -15.15
C PRO A 102 19.49 9.93 -15.51
N LYS A 103 18.18 9.71 -15.58
CA LYS A 103 17.21 10.76 -15.90
C LYS A 103 16.79 11.60 -14.69
N LEU A 104 16.97 11.07 -13.48
CA LEU A 104 16.54 11.71 -12.23
C LEU A 104 17.72 12.16 -11.35
N THR A 105 18.93 11.88 -11.77
CA THR A 105 20.11 12.10 -10.94
C THR A 105 20.95 13.24 -11.48
N PRO A 106 21.26 14.25 -10.65
CA PRO A 106 22.23 15.28 -11.03
C PRO A 106 23.57 14.61 -11.33
N CYS A 107 24.06 14.72 -12.55
CA CYS A 107 25.32 14.09 -12.95
C CYS A 107 26.50 14.76 -12.23
N LEU A 108 27.37 13.96 -11.61
CA LEU A 108 28.68 14.40 -11.15
C LEU A 108 29.52 14.94 -12.32
N ARG A 109 30.15 16.08 -12.14
CA ARG A 109 31.07 16.66 -13.13
C ARG A 109 32.51 16.66 -12.62
N LYS A 110 33.44 16.71 -13.55
CA LYS A 110 34.86 16.90 -13.21
C LYS A 110 35.01 18.25 -12.50
N GLY A 111 35.43 18.20 -11.24
CA GLY A 111 35.57 19.38 -10.37
C GLY A 111 34.71 19.31 -9.14
N ASP A 112 33.60 18.57 -9.17
CA ASP A 112 32.79 18.33 -7.98
C ASP A 112 33.62 17.57 -6.93
N LYS A 113 33.47 17.94 -5.65
CA LYS A 113 34.19 17.29 -4.54
C LYS A 113 33.35 16.16 -3.97
N ILE A 114 33.90 14.97 -3.89
CA ILE A 114 33.29 13.84 -3.16
C ILE A 114 34.08 13.61 -1.89
N ILE A 115 33.38 13.67 -0.75
CA ILE A 115 33.96 13.56 0.58
C ILE A 115 33.34 12.35 1.27
N TRP A 116 34.14 11.31 1.41
CA TRP A 116 33.74 10.10 2.12
C TRP A 116 34.04 10.22 3.60
N ARG A 117 33.06 9.91 4.44
CA ARG A 117 33.19 9.95 5.90
C ARG A 117 32.74 8.64 6.53
N SER A 118 33.44 8.18 7.55
CA SER A 118 33.06 7.04 8.38
C SER A 118 32.33 7.45 9.67
N ARG A 119 32.05 8.73 9.84
CA ARG A 119 31.37 9.32 11.00
C ARG A 119 30.38 10.37 10.52
N HIS A 120 29.43 10.74 11.38
CA HIS A 120 28.45 11.78 11.02
C HIS A 120 29.07 13.19 10.97
N ILE A 121 30.10 13.46 11.76
CA ILE A 121 30.76 14.76 11.79
C ILE A 121 31.65 14.94 10.55
N PRO A 122 31.40 15.99 9.74
CA PRO A 122 32.07 16.18 8.45
C PRO A 122 33.38 16.96 8.56
N TYR A 123 34.32 16.58 9.40
CA TYR A 123 35.57 17.32 9.61
C TYR A 123 36.34 17.59 8.31
N GLU A 124 36.40 16.64 7.41
CA GLU A 124 37.11 16.78 6.15
C GLU A 124 36.46 17.83 5.24
N LEU A 125 35.12 17.89 5.26
CA LEU A 125 34.34 18.91 4.57
C LEU A 125 34.71 20.31 5.12
N VAL A 126 34.74 20.49 6.44
CA VAL A 126 35.10 21.75 7.08
C VAL A 126 36.49 22.22 6.64
N ASN A 127 37.47 21.32 6.63
CA ASN A 127 38.83 21.63 6.18
C ASN A 127 38.88 22.11 4.72
N ILE A 128 38.09 21.47 3.83
CA ILE A 128 37.99 21.88 2.42
C ILE A 128 37.37 23.27 2.32
N LEU A 129 36.26 23.52 3.01
CA LEU A 129 35.60 24.82 2.98
C LEU A 129 36.49 25.96 3.49
N LYS A 130 37.22 25.73 4.57
CA LYS A 130 38.19 26.69 5.10
C LYS A 130 39.34 26.96 4.13
N LYS A 131 39.88 25.92 3.48
CA LYS A 131 40.93 26.06 2.48
C LYS A 131 40.50 26.90 1.28
N GLU A 132 39.25 26.70 0.84
CA GLU A 132 38.66 27.45 -0.28
C GLU A 132 38.05 28.78 0.18
N SER A 133 38.24 29.19 1.45
CA SER A 133 37.75 30.43 2.05
C SER A 133 36.24 30.63 1.91
N ILE A 134 35.45 29.53 1.95
CA ILE A 134 34.00 29.56 1.85
C ILE A 134 33.41 30.23 3.09
N ALA A 135 32.60 31.26 2.88
CA ALA A 135 31.93 32.00 3.94
C ALA A 135 30.44 31.69 4.06
N LYS A 136 29.82 31.18 2.98
CA LYS A 136 28.40 30.84 2.93
C LYS A 136 28.20 29.46 2.33
N VAL A 137 27.25 28.69 2.89
CA VAL A 137 26.90 27.38 2.38
C VAL A 137 25.40 27.22 2.26
N TYR A 138 24.97 26.55 1.19
CA TYR A 138 23.66 25.95 1.07
C TYR A 138 23.78 24.46 1.38
N VAL A 139 22.92 23.94 2.26
CA VAL A 139 22.95 22.54 2.70
C VAL A 139 21.67 21.83 2.26
N THR A 140 21.84 20.66 1.67
CA THR A 140 20.77 19.82 1.15
C THR A 140 21.07 18.35 1.43
N GLY A 141 20.13 17.44 1.12
CA GLY A 141 20.39 16.00 1.14
C GLY A 141 19.54 15.19 2.11
N ALA A 142 19.98 13.98 2.42
CA ALA A 142 19.35 13.03 3.34
C ALA A 142 20.40 12.53 4.35
N LYS A 143 20.06 12.19 5.55
CA LYS A 143 18.83 12.35 6.33
C LYS A 143 18.84 13.67 7.08
N ALA A 144 17.72 14.39 7.09
CA ALA A 144 17.60 15.66 7.80
C ALA A 144 17.97 15.54 9.29
N SER A 145 17.46 14.50 9.96
CA SER A 145 17.65 14.25 11.40
C SER A 145 19.07 13.85 11.83
N VAL A 146 19.95 13.58 10.89
CA VAL A 146 21.30 13.10 11.21
C VAL A 146 22.33 13.93 10.44
N SER A 147 22.48 13.68 9.16
CA SER A 147 23.62 14.21 8.39
C SER A 147 23.47 15.70 8.09
N VAL A 148 22.27 16.14 7.70
CA VAL A 148 22.01 17.56 7.41
C VAL A 148 22.11 18.39 8.70
N GLN A 149 21.41 17.97 9.76
CA GLN A 149 21.43 18.67 11.05
C GLN A 149 22.86 18.79 11.61
N ILE A 150 23.61 17.69 11.62
CA ILE A 150 25.00 17.71 12.14
C ILE A 150 25.88 18.58 11.27
N ALA A 151 25.72 18.55 9.95
CA ALA A 151 26.50 19.43 9.07
C ALA A 151 26.18 20.90 9.36
N CYS A 152 24.91 21.28 9.49
CA CYS A 152 24.52 22.66 9.81
C CYS A 152 25.12 23.13 11.14
N GLN A 153 25.01 22.32 12.19
CA GLN A 153 25.57 22.65 13.50
C GLN A 153 27.06 22.87 13.44
N VAL A 154 27.80 21.93 12.85
CA VAL A 154 29.28 22.04 12.78
C VAL A 154 29.71 23.21 11.94
N LEU A 155 29.04 23.51 10.83
CA LEU A 155 29.40 24.64 9.97
C LEU A 155 29.11 25.99 10.62
N MET A 156 27.99 26.09 11.35
CA MET A 156 27.67 27.26 12.15
C MET A 156 28.76 27.50 13.25
N ASP A 157 29.15 26.44 13.98
CA ASP A 157 30.20 26.52 15.02
C ASP A 157 31.54 26.96 14.43
N GLU A 158 31.80 26.69 13.15
CA GLU A 158 33.00 27.13 12.43
C GLU A 158 32.86 28.53 11.82
N GLY A 159 31.76 29.23 12.10
CA GLY A 159 31.54 30.62 11.67
C GLY A 159 31.14 30.75 10.19
N ILE A 160 30.68 29.70 9.55
CA ILE A 160 30.19 29.70 8.16
C ILE A 160 28.69 29.99 8.17
N GLU A 161 28.23 30.90 7.31
CA GLU A 161 26.80 31.17 7.14
C GLU A 161 26.11 29.96 6.52
N VAL A 162 25.14 29.40 7.22
CA VAL A 162 24.38 28.20 6.78
C VAL A 162 22.99 28.59 6.31
N THR A 163 22.59 28.08 5.16
CA THR A 163 21.24 28.15 4.64
C THR A 163 20.81 26.76 4.19
N VAL A 164 19.69 26.26 4.67
CA VAL A 164 19.10 24.97 4.25
C VAL A 164 17.97 25.25 3.28
N ILE A 165 17.85 24.40 2.23
CA ILE A 165 16.74 24.46 1.28
C ILE A 165 15.75 23.35 1.65
N SER A 166 14.61 23.73 2.21
CA SER A 166 13.63 22.79 2.80
C SER A 166 13.12 21.74 1.84
N ASP A 167 12.87 22.12 0.57
CA ASP A 167 12.41 21.19 -0.48
C ASP A 167 13.51 20.20 -0.91
N CYS A 168 14.75 20.47 -0.56
CA CYS A 168 15.92 19.67 -0.91
C CYS A 168 16.51 18.90 0.29
N VAL A 169 15.76 18.72 1.37
CA VAL A 169 16.13 17.85 2.49
C VAL A 169 15.08 16.76 2.71
N GLN A 170 15.53 15.58 3.11
CA GLN A 170 14.66 14.42 3.27
C GLN A 170 15.01 13.62 4.52
N ASP A 171 13.98 12.93 5.05
CA ASP A 171 14.13 11.96 6.11
C ASP A 171 13.22 10.73 5.84
N ASP A 172 13.41 9.64 6.56
CA ASP A 172 12.57 8.45 6.46
C ASP A 172 11.24 8.59 7.21
N ASP A 173 11.13 9.62 8.06
CA ASP A 173 9.93 9.96 8.82
C ASP A 173 9.52 11.41 8.54
N VAL A 174 8.31 11.62 8.04
CA VAL A 174 7.82 12.93 7.59
C VAL A 174 7.60 13.90 8.77
N THR A 175 7.12 13.39 9.91
CA THR A 175 6.93 14.24 11.10
C THR A 175 8.25 14.71 11.66
N ARG A 176 9.21 13.79 11.74
CA ARG A 176 10.56 14.13 12.14
C ARG A 176 11.17 15.15 11.19
N LEU A 177 11.02 14.96 9.86
CA LEU A 177 11.46 15.90 8.85
C LEU A 177 10.87 17.29 9.10
N GLN A 178 9.56 17.39 9.26
CA GLN A 178 8.88 18.67 9.47
C GLN A 178 9.35 19.34 10.78
N THR A 179 9.41 18.57 11.87
CA THR A 179 9.91 19.07 13.16
C THR A 179 11.34 19.63 13.03
N ILE A 180 12.18 18.98 12.24
CA ILE A 180 13.55 19.39 12.03
C ILE A 180 13.60 20.67 11.19
N ILE A 181 12.83 20.77 10.12
CA ILE A 181 12.74 21.95 9.26
C ILE A 181 12.21 23.15 10.05
N ASP A 182 11.15 22.97 10.84
CA ASP A 182 10.44 24.07 11.48
C ASP A 182 11.10 24.54 12.80
N HIS A 183 11.72 23.61 13.53
CA HIS A 183 12.16 23.89 14.90
C HIS A 183 13.64 23.65 15.18
N ILE A 184 14.32 22.83 14.40
CA ILE A 184 15.72 22.48 14.68
C ILE A 184 16.69 23.19 13.74
N LEU A 185 16.48 23.11 12.44
CA LEU A 185 17.39 23.73 11.47
C LEU A 185 17.44 25.25 11.59
N PRO A 186 16.35 25.98 11.93
CA PRO A 186 16.41 27.44 12.16
C PRO A 186 17.32 27.85 13.32
N ILE A 187 17.68 26.94 14.22
CA ILE A 187 18.67 27.20 15.29
C ILE A 187 20.08 27.35 14.71
N PHE A 188 20.38 26.64 13.62
CA PHE A 188 21.75 26.57 13.06
C PHE A 188 21.96 27.43 11.82
N GLY A 189 20.89 27.95 11.21
CA GLY A 189 20.99 28.77 10.01
C GLY A 189 19.63 29.17 9.43
N ASN A 190 19.67 29.79 8.27
CA ASN A 190 18.44 30.11 7.55
C ASN A 190 17.83 28.87 6.93
N VAL A 191 16.50 28.83 6.86
CA VAL A 191 15.76 27.79 6.10
C VAL A 191 14.93 28.50 5.05
N LEU A 192 15.13 28.15 3.79
CA LEU A 192 14.43 28.71 2.63
C LEU A 192 13.67 27.60 1.90
N SER A 193 12.51 27.93 1.36
CA SER A 193 11.87 27.13 0.32
C SER A 193 12.67 27.21 -0.98
N LEU A 194 12.43 26.29 -1.89
CA LEU A 194 13.05 26.31 -3.22
C LEU A 194 12.75 27.62 -3.97
N ARG A 195 11.54 28.15 -3.84
CA ARG A 195 11.16 29.43 -4.44
C ARG A 195 11.98 30.58 -3.89
N GLU A 196 12.03 30.73 -2.57
CA GLU A 196 12.81 31.79 -1.90
C GLU A 196 14.28 31.69 -2.26
N PHE A 197 14.81 30.46 -2.37
CA PHE A 197 16.17 30.21 -2.86
C PHE A 197 16.34 30.76 -4.28
N MET A 198 15.46 30.42 -5.23
CA MET A 198 15.55 30.89 -6.62
C MET A 198 15.42 32.41 -6.71
N GLU A 199 14.54 33.00 -5.93
CA GLU A 199 14.39 34.47 -5.85
C GLU A 199 15.68 35.13 -5.35
N ASN A 200 16.33 34.54 -4.35
CA ASN A 200 17.56 35.07 -3.75
C ASN A 200 18.83 34.91 -4.61
N VAL A 201 18.83 33.95 -5.54
CA VAL A 201 20.04 33.58 -6.31
C VAL A 201 20.00 34.13 -7.74
N GLY A 202 19.08 35.01 -8.07
CA GLY A 202 19.05 35.67 -9.37
C GLY A 202 17.66 35.88 -9.95
N GLY A 203 16.63 35.56 -9.16
CA GLY A 203 15.24 35.60 -9.56
C GLY A 203 14.82 34.36 -10.36
N VAL A 204 13.56 33.99 -10.22
CA VAL A 204 12.99 32.78 -10.86
C VAL A 204 13.18 32.81 -12.39
N ASP A 205 13.14 34.01 -13.00
CA ASP A 205 13.27 34.18 -14.44
C ASP A 205 14.66 33.85 -15.00
N SER A 206 15.69 33.83 -14.17
CA SER A 206 17.06 33.46 -14.57
C SER A 206 17.28 31.97 -14.76
N PHE A 207 16.32 31.14 -14.32
CA PHE A 207 16.42 29.68 -14.41
C PHE A 207 15.85 29.13 -15.73
N SER A 208 16.24 27.92 -16.08
CA SER A 208 15.76 27.25 -17.27
C SER A 208 14.23 27.05 -17.24
N GLU A 209 13.58 26.96 -18.40
CA GLU A 209 12.14 26.69 -18.49
C GLU A 209 11.76 25.36 -17.82
N GLU A 210 12.65 24.38 -17.87
CA GLU A 210 12.47 23.10 -17.17
C GLU A 210 12.43 23.30 -15.65
N SER A 211 13.38 24.07 -15.11
CA SER A 211 13.42 24.40 -13.69
C SER A 211 12.21 25.20 -13.21
N LYS A 212 11.72 26.14 -14.01
CA LYS A 212 10.48 26.87 -13.74
C LYS A 212 9.28 25.94 -13.71
N ARG A 213 9.18 25.03 -14.68
CA ARG A 213 8.10 24.04 -14.72
C ARG A 213 8.15 23.11 -13.52
N ILE A 214 9.33 22.62 -13.15
CA ILE A 214 9.50 21.80 -11.93
C ILE A 214 9.08 22.60 -10.69
N LEU A 215 9.44 23.88 -10.58
CA LEU A 215 9.02 24.72 -9.46
C LEU A 215 7.49 24.85 -9.39
N ILE A 216 6.83 25.06 -10.52
CA ILE A 216 5.35 25.12 -10.61
C ILE A 216 4.75 23.78 -10.17
N ASP A 217 5.26 22.65 -10.67
CA ASP A 217 4.80 21.32 -10.30
C ASP A 217 5.00 21.04 -8.78
N LEU A 218 6.13 21.46 -8.23
CA LEU A 218 6.41 21.35 -6.80
C LEU A 218 5.52 22.26 -5.95
N GLN A 219 5.18 23.46 -6.43
CA GLN A 219 4.32 24.41 -5.74
C GLN A 219 2.84 24.02 -5.81
N SER A 220 2.37 23.53 -6.95
CA SER A 220 1.01 22.99 -7.06
C SER A 220 0.82 21.80 -6.11
N SER A 221 1.89 21.11 -5.75
CA SER A 221 1.88 20.10 -4.68
C SER A 221 1.98 20.67 -3.26
N ASN A 222 2.38 21.93 -3.07
CA ASN A 222 2.61 22.57 -1.77
C ASN A 222 1.58 23.66 -1.40
N ASP A 223 0.77 24.16 -2.34
CA ASP A 223 -0.16 25.29 -2.13
C ASP A 223 -1.43 24.94 -1.34
N GLY A 224 -1.39 23.87 -0.58
CA GLY A 224 -2.54 23.42 0.23
C GLY A 224 -3.50 22.50 -0.50
N SER A 225 -3.21 22.09 -1.74
CA SER A 225 -3.91 21.03 -2.47
C SER A 225 -3.35 19.65 -2.19
N ALA A 226 -2.32 19.51 -1.35
CA ALA A 226 -1.77 18.22 -0.98
C ALA A 226 -2.79 17.37 -0.22
N CYS A 227 -3.08 16.20 -0.75
CA CYS A 227 -3.96 15.22 -0.15
C CYS A 227 -3.20 14.40 0.91
N PHE A 228 -3.76 14.26 2.09
CA PHE A 228 -3.14 13.50 3.18
C PHE A 228 -3.69 12.09 3.26
N LEU A 229 -2.79 11.15 3.48
CA LEU A 229 -3.10 9.75 3.69
C LEU A 229 -3.04 9.44 5.19
N ALA A 230 -4.18 9.22 5.81
CA ALA A 230 -4.24 8.62 7.13
C ALA A 230 -4.40 7.11 6.98
N SER A 231 -3.53 6.33 7.57
CA SER A 231 -3.58 4.89 7.48
C SER A 231 -3.01 4.23 8.73
N ASP A 232 -3.80 3.38 9.34
CA ASP A 232 -3.35 2.36 10.28
C ASP A 232 -3.27 0.98 9.60
N CYS A 233 -3.31 0.93 8.26
CA CYS A 233 -3.01 -0.26 7.49
C CYS A 233 -1.63 -0.78 7.89
N GLY A 234 -1.60 -1.88 8.59
CA GLY A 234 -0.38 -2.62 8.84
C GLY A 234 0.37 -2.91 7.54
N ARG A 235 1.59 -3.38 7.64
CA ARG A 235 2.52 -3.58 6.50
C ARG A 235 2.07 -4.59 5.43
N ARG A 236 0.81 -5.06 5.40
CA ARG A 236 0.33 -6.13 4.51
C ARG A 236 -1.02 -5.79 3.89
N GLY A 237 -1.24 -6.29 2.67
CA GLY A 237 -2.51 -6.28 1.96
C GLY A 237 -2.66 -5.15 0.92
N HIS A 238 -3.81 -5.17 0.23
CA HIS A 238 -4.13 -4.24 -0.84
C HIS A 238 -4.17 -2.76 -0.38
N GLY A 239 -4.59 -2.49 0.86
CA GLY A 239 -4.57 -1.13 1.41
C GLY A 239 -3.20 -0.47 1.38
N ARG A 240 -2.13 -1.21 1.69
CA ARG A 240 -0.75 -0.71 1.56
C ARG A 240 -0.43 -0.34 0.11
N ARG A 241 -0.88 -1.16 -0.85
CA ARG A 241 -0.63 -0.88 -2.26
C ARG A 241 -1.37 0.37 -2.73
N TYR A 242 -2.60 0.57 -2.30
CA TYR A 242 -3.32 1.82 -2.58
C TYR A 242 -2.59 3.05 -2.07
N ILE A 243 -2.07 3.01 -0.85
CA ILE A 243 -1.27 4.11 -0.30
C ILE A 243 -0.04 4.38 -1.18
N GLN A 244 0.67 3.33 -1.60
CA GLN A 244 1.82 3.46 -2.49
C GLN A 244 1.40 4.06 -3.84
N LEU A 245 0.31 3.60 -4.44
CA LEU A 245 -0.22 4.10 -5.70
C LEU A 245 -0.61 5.59 -5.61
N LEU A 246 -1.25 5.99 -4.52
CA LEU A 246 -1.56 7.39 -4.28
C LEU A 246 -0.29 8.23 -4.09
N GLN A 247 0.70 7.72 -3.36
CA GLN A 247 1.99 8.38 -3.23
C GLN A 247 2.74 8.51 -4.56
N GLU A 248 2.66 7.50 -5.43
CA GLU A 248 3.22 7.54 -6.79
C GLU A 248 2.61 8.68 -7.63
N ARG A 249 1.39 9.10 -7.32
CA ARG A 249 0.75 10.27 -7.94
C ARG A 249 1.39 11.61 -7.56
N GLY A 250 2.21 11.66 -6.51
CA GLY A 250 3.04 12.81 -6.14
C GLY A 250 2.36 13.89 -5.29
N ILE A 251 1.03 13.98 -5.30
CA ILE A 251 0.26 14.94 -4.48
C ILE A 251 -0.16 14.36 -3.12
N TRP A 252 -0.04 13.05 -2.93
CA TRP A 252 -0.46 12.35 -1.72
C TRP A 252 0.68 12.16 -0.74
N ARG A 253 0.49 12.55 0.52
CA ARG A 253 1.49 12.44 1.59
C ARG A 253 0.98 11.54 2.70
N THR A 254 1.82 10.65 3.21
CA THR A 254 1.50 9.90 4.42
C THR A 254 1.65 10.76 5.64
N TYR A 255 0.64 10.74 6.48
CA TYR A 255 0.70 11.37 7.79
C TYR A 255 1.12 10.34 8.85
N PRO A 256 1.94 10.74 9.83
CA PRO A 256 2.32 9.84 10.92
C PRO A 256 1.13 9.55 11.84
N THR A 257 1.00 8.31 12.23
CA THR A 257 -0.12 7.76 13.00
C THR A 257 -0.28 8.29 14.44
N GLN A 258 0.56 9.18 14.92
CA GLN A 258 0.57 9.64 16.31
C GLN A 258 0.08 11.08 16.55
N ILE A 259 -0.18 11.84 15.49
CA ILE A 259 -0.67 13.24 15.60
C ILE A 259 -2.04 13.32 14.91
N TRP A 260 -3.02 12.62 15.48
CA TRP A 260 -4.18 12.17 14.74
C TRP A 260 -5.26 13.18 14.50
N TYR A 261 -5.52 14.11 15.36
CA TYR A 261 -6.85 14.71 15.35
C TYR A 261 -6.89 16.23 15.40
N GLU A 262 -5.89 16.90 15.88
CA GLU A 262 -5.97 18.35 16.10
C GLU A 262 -5.44 19.20 14.94
N ASP A 263 -4.52 18.67 14.12
CA ASP A 263 -3.87 19.41 13.03
C ASP A 263 -4.40 19.06 11.62
N PHE A 264 -5.35 18.16 11.49
CA PHE A 264 -5.86 17.68 10.21
C PHE A 264 -6.99 18.55 9.65
N VAL A 265 -6.68 19.70 9.14
CA VAL A 265 -7.67 20.53 8.44
C VAL A 265 -7.97 20.01 7.03
N LYS A 266 -7.17 19.07 6.49
CA LYS A 266 -7.24 18.59 5.09
C LYS A 266 -6.88 17.12 4.91
N GLY A 267 -7.23 16.24 5.86
CA GLY A 267 -7.06 14.80 5.68
C GLY A 267 -8.08 14.25 4.69
N GLU A 268 -7.66 13.80 3.53
CA GLU A 268 -8.59 13.48 2.46
C GLU A 268 -8.82 11.98 2.28
N PHE A 269 -7.86 11.14 2.65
CA PHE A 269 -7.98 9.70 2.47
C PHE A 269 -7.68 8.92 3.75
N TYR A 270 -8.62 8.06 4.14
CA TYR A 270 -8.47 7.14 5.26
C TYR A 270 -8.55 5.69 4.82
N CYS A 271 -7.59 4.88 5.23
CA CYS A 271 -7.54 3.45 4.98
C CYS A 271 -7.29 2.70 6.29
N PRO A 272 -8.30 2.06 6.88
CA PRO A 272 -8.16 1.30 8.11
C PRO A 272 -7.41 -0.02 7.91
N LEU A 273 -7.00 -0.64 8.99
CA LEU A 273 -6.46 -2.00 8.99
C LEU A 273 -7.50 -3.00 8.46
N ALA A 274 -7.09 -3.79 7.49
CA ALA A 274 -7.94 -4.70 6.74
C ALA A 274 -8.71 -5.76 7.56
N LYS A 275 -8.34 -5.98 8.82
CA LYS A 275 -8.98 -6.99 9.69
C LYS A 275 -9.53 -6.42 10.99
N LYS A 276 -9.44 -5.12 11.18
CA LYS A 276 -10.03 -4.48 12.34
C LYS A 276 -11.48 -4.15 11.99
N VAL A 277 -12.42 -4.65 12.77
CA VAL A 277 -13.76 -4.06 12.81
C VAL A 277 -13.54 -2.64 13.29
N VAL A 278 -13.53 -1.71 12.38
CA VAL A 278 -13.42 -0.30 12.74
C VAL A 278 -14.79 0.11 13.23
N ASP A 279 -14.88 0.40 14.51
CA ASP A 279 -16.03 1.14 15.00
C ASP A 279 -16.03 2.50 14.27
N PHE A 280 -17.18 2.88 13.72
CA PHE A 280 -17.34 4.15 13.01
C PHE A 280 -17.02 5.37 13.86
N CYS A 281 -16.97 5.22 15.17
CA CYS A 281 -16.47 6.22 16.09
C CYS A 281 -14.99 6.55 15.88
N ASP A 282 -14.22 5.60 15.30
CA ASP A 282 -12.77 5.74 15.09
C ASP A 282 -12.41 6.33 13.72
N GLU A 283 -13.39 6.56 12.84
CA GLU A 283 -13.13 7.16 11.55
C GLU A 283 -12.89 8.66 11.71
N PRO A 284 -11.75 9.20 11.22
CA PRO A 284 -11.48 10.62 11.30
C PRO A 284 -12.57 11.45 10.61
N GLU A 285 -13.19 12.39 11.31
CA GLU A 285 -14.26 13.24 10.76
C GLU A 285 -13.81 14.07 9.55
N PHE A 286 -12.52 14.39 9.50
CA PHE A 286 -11.92 15.18 8.43
C PHE A 286 -11.65 14.40 7.15
N SER A 287 -11.69 13.06 7.13
CA SER A 287 -11.45 12.32 5.91
C SER A 287 -12.62 12.53 4.93
N ARG A 288 -12.31 12.98 3.72
CA ARG A 288 -13.31 13.13 2.65
C ARG A 288 -13.48 11.86 1.85
N ILE A 289 -12.44 11.02 1.80
CA ILE A 289 -12.41 9.75 1.11
C ILE A 289 -11.98 8.68 2.09
N ALA A 290 -12.79 7.64 2.25
CA ALA A 290 -12.47 6.51 3.09
C ALA A 290 -12.46 5.21 2.27
N MET A 291 -11.38 4.45 2.33
CA MET A 291 -11.33 3.09 1.81
C MET A 291 -11.96 2.14 2.83
N PHE A 292 -13.25 2.33 3.06
CA PHE A 292 -13.99 1.61 4.06
C PHE A 292 -15.49 1.85 3.85
N LEU A 293 -16.28 0.78 3.82
CA LEU A 293 -17.73 0.86 3.70
C LEU A 293 -18.39 0.66 5.06
N LYS A 294 -19.25 1.59 5.45
CA LYS A 294 -20.03 1.48 6.69
C LYS A 294 -21.03 0.35 6.59
N GLY A 295 -20.99 -0.57 7.57
CA GLY A 295 -21.84 -1.76 7.56
C GLY A 295 -21.25 -2.93 6.77
N ARG A 296 -19.97 -2.85 6.36
CA ARG A 296 -19.26 -3.92 5.64
C ARG A 296 -19.33 -5.27 6.35
N GLU A 297 -19.41 -5.28 7.67
CA GLU A 297 -19.51 -6.49 8.48
C GLU A 297 -20.77 -7.31 8.18
N PHE A 298 -21.80 -6.68 7.63
CA PHE A 298 -23.00 -7.39 7.18
C PHE A 298 -22.78 -8.18 5.89
N LEU A 299 -21.76 -7.87 5.13
CA LEU A 299 -21.34 -8.65 3.97
C LEU A 299 -20.21 -9.64 4.34
N ASP A 300 -19.24 -9.24 5.18
CA ASP A 300 -18.04 -10.02 5.50
C ASP A 300 -18.32 -11.21 6.45
N GLU A 301 -19.27 -11.06 7.38
CA GLU A 301 -19.62 -12.12 8.31
C GLU A 301 -20.61 -13.11 7.67
N LYS A 302 -20.23 -14.37 7.64
CA LYS A 302 -20.94 -15.43 6.89
C LYS A 302 -22.38 -15.67 7.35
N ASP A 303 -22.69 -15.44 8.60
CA ASP A 303 -24.04 -15.55 9.16
C ASP A 303 -24.90 -14.31 8.87
N LYS A 304 -24.31 -13.14 8.74
CA LYS A 304 -25.05 -11.90 8.45
C LYS A 304 -25.42 -11.75 6.99
N VAL A 305 -24.53 -12.15 6.07
CA VAL A 305 -24.76 -12.01 4.63
C VAL A 305 -25.93 -12.85 4.13
N ILE A 306 -26.35 -13.86 4.87
CA ILE A 306 -27.50 -14.71 4.55
C ILE A 306 -28.80 -13.89 4.42
N GLU A 307 -28.95 -12.82 5.20
CA GLU A 307 -30.10 -11.92 5.13
C GLU A 307 -30.31 -11.36 3.71
N PHE A 308 -29.22 -11.13 2.95
CA PHE A 308 -29.26 -10.51 1.62
C PHE A 308 -29.12 -11.50 0.48
N ALA A 309 -28.48 -12.63 0.74
CA ALA A 309 -28.04 -13.58 -0.25
C ALA A 309 -28.65 -14.97 -0.10
N GLY A 310 -29.66 -15.14 0.75
CA GLY A 310 -30.14 -16.47 1.15
C GLY A 310 -30.50 -17.41 0.00
N HIS A 311 -31.09 -16.89 -1.08
CA HIS A 311 -31.44 -17.70 -2.25
C HIS A 311 -30.26 -18.12 -3.16
N TYR A 312 -29.11 -17.41 -3.02
CA TYR A 312 -27.86 -17.83 -3.66
C TYR A 312 -27.02 -18.76 -2.79
N MET A 313 -27.34 -18.87 -1.51
CA MET A 313 -26.59 -19.75 -0.62
C MET A 313 -26.97 -21.22 -0.81
N PRO A 314 -26.01 -22.16 -0.69
CA PRO A 314 -26.37 -23.56 -0.46
C PRO A 314 -27.26 -23.64 0.79
N LYS A 315 -27.99 -24.73 0.96
CA LYS A 315 -28.78 -24.90 2.19
C LYS A 315 -27.91 -24.66 3.43
N THR A 316 -28.25 -23.62 4.16
CA THR A 316 -27.41 -23.07 5.23
C THR A 316 -28.20 -23.01 6.53
N PHE A 317 -27.55 -23.33 7.64
CA PHE A 317 -28.06 -23.21 9.01
C PHE A 317 -27.08 -22.38 9.83
N CYS A 318 -27.61 -21.62 10.78
CA CYS A 318 -26.79 -20.81 11.69
C CYS A 318 -26.91 -21.29 13.11
N PHE A 319 -25.78 -21.30 13.82
CA PHE A 319 -25.71 -21.61 15.25
C PHE A 319 -24.96 -20.50 15.98
N GLY A 320 -25.52 -20.01 17.08
CA GLY A 320 -24.89 -18.98 17.88
C GLY A 320 -25.48 -18.91 19.29
N ASN A 321 -24.67 -18.49 20.26
CA ASN A 321 -25.10 -18.39 21.66
C ASN A 321 -25.72 -19.67 22.24
N GLY A 322 -25.25 -20.83 21.74
CA GLY A 322 -25.75 -22.13 22.20
C GLY A 322 -27.07 -22.59 21.57
N LEU A 323 -27.61 -21.85 20.61
CA LEU A 323 -28.90 -22.11 19.97
C LEU A 323 -28.79 -22.10 18.45
N TRP A 324 -29.69 -22.84 17.81
CA TRP A 324 -29.95 -22.70 16.38
C TRP A 324 -30.74 -21.40 16.12
N VAL A 325 -30.33 -20.66 15.12
CA VAL A 325 -31.01 -19.41 14.73
C VAL A 325 -32.35 -19.77 14.07
N ASP A 326 -33.40 -19.04 14.43
CA ASP A 326 -34.79 -19.24 13.96
C ASP A 326 -35.33 -20.65 14.24
N ASP A 327 -34.76 -21.36 15.24
CA ASP A 327 -35.07 -22.74 15.60
C ASP A 327 -34.87 -23.76 14.42
N GLU A 328 -34.17 -23.31 13.36
CA GLU A 328 -33.82 -24.16 12.21
C GLU A 328 -32.51 -24.92 12.47
N SER A 329 -32.57 -26.22 12.55
CA SER A 329 -31.40 -27.10 12.69
C SER A 329 -31.22 -27.98 11.45
N PRO A 330 -29.97 -28.47 11.20
CA PRO A 330 -29.75 -29.48 10.16
C PRO A 330 -30.70 -30.70 10.36
N PRO A 331 -31.11 -31.36 9.28
CA PRO A 331 -31.96 -32.56 9.38
C PRO A 331 -31.27 -33.66 10.18
N THR A 332 -32.02 -34.57 10.77
CA THR A 332 -31.46 -35.79 11.37
C THR A 332 -30.91 -36.73 10.31
N ASP A 333 -29.97 -37.61 10.68
CA ASP A 333 -29.27 -38.51 9.74
C ASP A 333 -30.23 -39.39 8.92
N ASP A 334 -31.40 -39.71 9.48
CA ASP A 334 -32.41 -40.55 8.84
C ASP A 334 -33.47 -39.76 8.05
N SER A 335 -33.35 -38.43 8.02
CA SER A 335 -34.27 -37.57 7.27
C SER A 335 -34.09 -37.74 5.76
N PRO A 336 -35.16 -37.69 4.95
CA PRO A 336 -35.06 -37.74 3.49
C PRO A 336 -34.16 -36.66 2.86
N GLY A 337 -33.89 -35.61 3.56
CA GLY A 337 -32.98 -34.53 3.16
C GLY A 337 -31.56 -34.66 3.70
N ALA A 338 -31.28 -35.67 4.54
CA ALA A 338 -29.93 -35.98 5.01
C ALA A 338 -29.21 -36.80 3.94
N VAL A 339 -28.94 -36.18 2.82
CA VAL A 339 -28.11 -36.79 1.77
C VAL A 339 -26.76 -37.12 2.38
N ALA A 340 -26.22 -38.30 2.11
CA ALA A 340 -24.88 -38.73 2.46
C ALA A 340 -23.85 -37.88 1.69
N ALA A 341 -23.58 -36.70 2.14
CA ALA A 341 -22.83 -35.70 1.41
C ALA A 341 -22.15 -34.75 2.38
N PRO A 342 -20.99 -34.19 2.06
CA PRO A 342 -20.24 -33.35 2.99
C PRO A 342 -21.04 -32.14 3.50
N TRP A 343 -20.99 -31.95 4.80
CA TRP A 343 -21.43 -30.72 5.47
C TRP A 343 -20.22 -29.92 5.89
N PHE A 344 -20.29 -28.64 5.70
CA PHE A 344 -19.22 -27.72 6.02
C PHE A 344 -19.59 -26.89 7.24
N VAL A 345 -18.81 -27.01 8.32
CA VAL A 345 -18.97 -26.21 9.55
C VAL A 345 -17.92 -25.12 9.54
N LYS A 346 -18.34 -23.86 9.53
CA LYS A 346 -17.48 -22.69 9.43
C LYS A 346 -17.74 -21.73 10.59
N GLU A 347 -16.72 -21.18 11.23
CA GLU A 347 -16.91 -20.07 12.15
C GLU A 347 -17.34 -18.83 11.36
N ALA A 348 -18.37 -18.12 11.82
CA ALA A 348 -19.02 -17.05 11.08
C ALA A 348 -18.12 -15.83 10.88
N ASP A 349 -17.35 -15.47 11.90
CA ASP A 349 -16.50 -14.26 12.00
C ASP A 349 -15.03 -14.51 11.65
N LYS A 350 -14.66 -15.70 11.17
CA LYS A 350 -13.27 -16.03 10.86
C LYS A 350 -13.04 -16.31 9.38
N ASN A 351 -12.06 -15.62 8.84
CA ASN A 351 -11.51 -15.81 7.51
C ASN A 351 -10.09 -16.41 7.61
N LEU A 352 -10.01 -17.74 7.86
CA LEU A 352 -8.74 -18.46 8.04
C LEU A 352 -8.33 -19.27 6.79
N GLY A 353 -8.77 -18.83 5.61
CA GLY A 353 -8.35 -19.45 4.36
C GLY A 353 -8.71 -20.95 4.29
N GLY A 354 -9.88 -21.36 4.75
CA GLY A 354 -10.36 -22.74 4.72
C GLY A 354 -9.76 -23.67 5.78
N ALA A 355 -8.67 -23.30 6.46
CA ALA A 355 -8.02 -24.15 7.45
C ALA A 355 -8.90 -24.47 8.68
N ALA A 356 -9.90 -23.61 8.96
CA ALA A 356 -10.83 -23.80 10.08
C ALA A 356 -12.19 -24.38 9.65
N ILE A 357 -12.31 -24.92 8.43
CA ILE A 357 -13.53 -25.57 7.98
C ILE A 357 -13.52 -27.03 8.47
N ALA A 358 -14.49 -27.43 9.29
CA ALA A 358 -14.71 -28.84 9.56
C ALA A 358 -15.63 -29.44 8.49
N ILE A 359 -15.33 -30.64 8.07
CA ILE A 359 -16.06 -31.37 7.02
C ILE A 359 -16.56 -32.66 7.64
N VAL A 360 -17.89 -32.86 7.63
CA VAL A 360 -18.52 -34.05 8.21
C VAL A 360 -19.43 -34.73 7.19
N SER A 361 -19.53 -36.05 7.25
CA SER A 361 -20.34 -36.84 6.32
C SER A 361 -21.84 -36.82 6.63
N LYS A 362 -22.19 -36.55 7.88
CA LYS A 362 -23.56 -36.60 8.38
C LYS A 362 -23.85 -35.44 9.33
N PRO A 363 -25.13 -34.99 9.42
CA PRO A 363 -25.53 -33.94 10.33
C PRO A 363 -25.18 -34.20 11.80
N SER A 364 -25.26 -35.44 12.28
CA SER A 364 -24.89 -35.81 13.66
C SER A 364 -23.45 -35.48 14.03
N GLY A 365 -22.54 -35.44 13.05
CA GLY A 365 -21.13 -35.04 13.24
C GLY A 365 -20.92 -33.56 13.54
N ILE A 366 -21.89 -32.72 13.17
CA ILE A 366 -21.76 -31.25 13.29
C ILE A 366 -21.54 -30.82 14.76
N ILE A 367 -22.26 -31.48 15.70
CA ILE A 367 -22.23 -31.08 17.10
C ILE A 367 -20.84 -31.15 17.75
N GLN A 368 -19.96 -31.97 17.21
CA GLN A 368 -18.58 -32.13 17.69
C GLN A 368 -17.68 -30.94 17.33
N HIS A 369 -18.13 -30.11 16.37
CA HIS A 369 -17.35 -28.99 15.82
C HIS A 369 -17.90 -27.62 16.19
N ILE A 370 -19.00 -27.54 16.93
CA ILE A 370 -19.60 -26.29 17.39
C ILE A 370 -19.46 -26.12 18.89
N SER A 371 -19.39 -24.87 19.35
CA SER A 371 -19.33 -24.52 20.77
C SER A 371 -20.30 -23.38 21.08
N ASN A 372 -20.84 -23.35 22.31
CA ASN A 372 -21.90 -22.43 22.71
C ASN A 372 -21.50 -20.95 22.75
N ASN A 373 -20.19 -20.66 22.76
CA ASN A 373 -19.66 -19.30 22.88
C ASN A 373 -19.17 -18.72 21.53
N ARG A 374 -19.50 -19.37 20.42
CA ARG A 374 -19.13 -18.93 19.08
C ARG A 374 -20.30 -19.01 18.10
N ARG A 375 -20.17 -18.30 16.98
CA ARG A 375 -21.14 -18.32 15.90
C ARG A 375 -20.62 -19.18 14.75
N TYR A 376 -21.50 -19.97 14.16
CA TYR A 376 -21.17 -20.88 13.08
C TYR A 376 -22.19 -20.80 11.94
N VAL A 377 -21.69 -21.05 10.75
CA VAL A 377 -22.50 -21.29 9.55
C VAL A 377 -22.26 -22.73 9.12
N ILE A 378 -23.33 -23.48 8.98
CA ILE A 378 -23.32 -24.87 8.58
C ILE A 378 -23.96 -24.98 7.21
N GLN A 379 -23.18 -25.40 6.22
CA GLN A 379 -23.62 -25.44 4.83
C GLN A 379 -23.61 -26.86 4.26
N GLN A 380 -24.67 -27.21 3.56
CA GLN A 380 -24.69 -28.43 2.79
C GLN A 380 -23.82 -28.26 1.52
N HIS A 381 -23.19 -29.34 1.06
CA HIS A 381 -22.42 -29.28 -0.18
C HIS A 381 -23.33 -29.00 -1.39
N ILE A 382 -22.72 -28.44 -2.44
CA ILE A 382 -23.37 -28.33 -3.76
C ILE A 382 -23.27 -29.69 -4.43
N LYS A 383 -24.44 -30.26 -4.80
CA LYS A 383 -24.56 -31.66 -5.22
C LYS A 383 -23.70 -32.00 -6.44
N ASP A 384 -23.76 -31.18 -7.47
CA ASP A 384 -23.08 -31.42 -8.74
C ASP A 384 -22.28 -30.17 -9.13
N PRO A 385 -21.15 -29.86 -8.43
CA PRO A 385 -20.40 -28.65 -8.71
C PRO A 385 -19.78 -28.69 -10.11
N LEU A 386 -19.63 -27.54 -10.75
CA LEU A 386 -18.89 -27.45 -12.00
C LEU A 386 -17.40 -27.74 -11.72
N LEU A 387 -16.86 -28.73 -12.45
CA LEU A 387 -15.52 -29.25 -12.28
C LEU A 387 -14.62 -28.80 -13.44
N THR A 388 -13.32 -28.89 -13.23
CA THR A 388 -12.32 -28.88 -14.32
C THR A 388 -12.37 -30.18 -15.12
N ASP A 389 -11.78 -30.25 -16.30
CA ASP A 389 -11.75 -31.48 -17.12
C ASP A 389 -11.09 -32.66 -16.41
N ASP A 390 -10.16 -32.41 -15.51
CA ASP A 390 -9.52 -33.43 -14.66
C ASP A 390 -10.32 -33.75 -13.38
N GLY A 391 -11.57 -33.27 -13.31
CA GLY A 391 -12.52 -33.61 -12.26
C GLY A 391 -12.32 -32.89 -10.94
N ARG A 392 -11.56 -31.80 -10.88
CA ARG A 392 -11.32 -31.06 -9.66
C ARG A 392 -12.39 -29.99 -9.38
N LYS A 393 -12.74 -29.85 -8.13
CA LYS A 393 -13.70 -28.85 -7.65
C LYS A 393 -13.11 -27.45 -7.72
N THR A 394 -13.96 -26.48 -8.06
CA THR A 394 -13.55 -25.08 -8.22
C THR A 394 -14.46 -24.13 -7.48
N HIS A 395 -13.97 -22.93 -7.14
CA HIS A 395 -14.83 -21.76 -6.92
C HIS A 395 -14.25 -20.55 -7.65
N LEU A 396 -15.14 -19.67 -8.07
CA LEU A 396 -14.83 -18.43 -8.74
C LEU A 396 -14.66 -17.31 -7.71
N LYS A 397 -13.54 -16.64 -7.74
CA LYS A 397 -13.30 -15.40 -7.00
C LYS A 397 -13.55 -14.21 -7.92
N LEU A 398 -14.67 -13.53 -7.71
CA LEU A 398 -15.07 -12.35 -8.46
C LEU A 398 -14.69 -11.09 -7.66
N TYR A 399 -13.90 -10.21 -8.25
CA TYR A 399 -13.53 -8.95 -7.61
C TYR A 399 -14.54 -7.85 -7.94
N VAL A 400 -14.80 -7.01 -6.96
CA VAL A 400 -15.87 -6.01 -7.00
C VAL A 400 -15.37 -4.71 -6.36
N LEU A 401 -15.66 -3.59 -7.00
CA LEU A 401 -15.47 -2.25 -6.45
C LEU A 401 -16.84 -1.64 -6.18
N LEU A 402 -17.09 -1.32 -4.93
CA LEU A 402 -18.29 -0.59 -4.51
C LEU A 402 -17.90 0.80 -4.00
N ILE A 403 -18.56 1.80 -4.53
CA ILE A 403 -18.34 3.21 -4.19
C ILE A 403 -19.64 3.78 -3.65
N CYS A 404 -19.59 4.47 -2.52
CA CYS A 404 -20.63 5.39 -2.06
C CYS A 404 -20.15 6.80 -2.29
N GLU A 405 -20.87 7.57 -3.07
CA GLU A 405 -20.51 8.96 -3.36
C GLU A 405 -20.66 9.86 -2.12
N ASP A 406 -20.14 11.06 -2.21
CA ASP A 406 -20.10 12.04 -1.11
C ASP A 406 -21.46 12.61 -0.73
N ASP A 407 -22.51 12.35 -1.52
CA ASP A 407 -23.90 12.63 -1.12
C ASP A 407 -24.41 11.65 -0.03
N GLY A 408 -23.71 10.54 0.16
CA GLY A 408 -24.03 9.51 1.14
C GLY A 408 -25.20 8.60 0.78
N VAL A 409 -25.77 8.73 -0.41
CA VAL A 409 -26.95 7.96 -0.87
C VAL A 409 -26.76 7.30 -2.22
N THR A 410 -25.88 7.82 -3.06
CA THR A 410 -25.58 7.26 -4.39
C THR A 410 -24.48 6.23 -4.31
N TRP A 411 -24.76 5.03 -4.81
CA TRP A 411 -23.82 3.92 -4.83
C TRP A 411 -23.53 3.50 -6.27
N GLN A 412 -22.27 3.21 -6.56
CA GLN A 412 -21.82 2.71 -7.86
C GLN A 412 -21.10 1.37 -7.67
N LEU A 413 -21.47 0.39 -8.48
CA LEU A 413 -20.91 -0.95 -8.46
C LEU A 413 -20.18 -1.24 -9.76
N TYR A 414 -18.97 -1.77 -9.64
CA TYR A 414 -18.15 -2.24 -10.74
C TYR A 414 -17.69 -3.68 -10.46
N THR A 415 -17.62 -4.48 -11.50
CA THR A 415 -17.17 -5.87 -11.44
C THR A 415 -15.95 -6.06 -12.32
N TYR A 416 -14.90 -6.68 -11.79
CA TYR A 416 -13.65 -6.89 -12.52
C TYR A 416 -13.72 -8.13 -13.40
N LYS A 417 -13.40 -8.01 -14.69
CA LYS A 417 -13.42 -9.12 -15.67
C LYS A 417 -12.37 -10.19 -15.40
N GLY A 418 -11.26 -9.80 -14.79
CA GLY A 418 -10.16 -10.70 -14.42
C GLY A 418 -10.46 -11.53 -13.17
N ALA A 419 -11.58 -12.23 -13.12
CA ALA A 419 -11.87 -13.17 -12.04
C ALA A 419 -10.89 -14.35 -12.03
N LEU A 420 -10.76 -15.02 -10.88
CA LEU A 420 -9.83 -16.12 -10.70
C LEU A 420 -10.54 -17.37 -10.18
N LEU A 421 -10.13 -18.55 -10.65
CA LEU A 421 -10.56 -19.84 -10.14
C LEU A 421 -9.61 -20.35 -9.06
N SER A 422 -10.14 -20.64 -7.89
CA SER A 422 -9.47 -21.47 -6.91
C SER A 422 -9.86 -22.93 -7.13
N ILE A 423 -8.88 -23.82 -7.26
CA ILE A 423 -9.06 -25.20 -7.67
C ILE A 423 -8.60 -26.15 -6.56
N SER A 424 -9.38 -27.19 -6.25
CA SER A 424 -8.98 -28.18 -5.25
C SER A 424 -7.75 -28.97 -5.71
N PRO A 425 -6.84 -29.36 -4.80
CA PRO A 425 -5.67 -30.16 -5.14
C PRO A 425 -6.01 -31.52 -5.76
N ASN A 426 -7.06 -32.17 -5.26
CA ASN A 426 -7.47 -33.52 -5.70
C ASN A 426 -8.76 -33.47 -6.50
N PRO A 427 -9.00 -34.49 -7.36
CA PRO A 427 -10.31 -34.71 -8.01
C PRO A 427 -11.42 -34.81 -6.97
N TRP A 428 -12.55 -34.19 -7.29
CA TRP A 428 -13.71 -34.18 -6.40
C TRP A 428 -14.35 -35.57 -6.23
N SER A 429 -14.76 -35.86 -5.00
CA SER A 429 -15.55 -37.01 -4.65
C SER A 429 -16.49 -36.66 -3.49
N PRO A 430 -17.77 -37.00 -3.56
CA PRO A 430 -18.71 -36.71 -2.48
C PRO A 430 -18.44 -37.52 -1.21
N THR A 431 -17.65 -38.59 -1.28
CA THR A 431 -17.34 -39.50 -0.17
C THR A 431 -15.97 -39.23 0.46
N ASP A 432 -15.08 -38.48 -0.22
CA ASP A 432 -13.80 -38.09 0.32
C ASP A 432 -13.93 -36.76 1.09
N LEU A 433 -13.80 -36.85 2.41
CA LEU A 433 -13.92 -35.69 3.32
C LEU A 433 -12.60 -34.95 3.53
N SER A 434 -11.54 -35.29 2.81
CA SER A 434 -10.28 -34.59 2.92
C SER A 434 -10.38 -33.12 2.47
N HIS A 435 -9.67 -32.24 3.12
CA HIS A 435 -9.56 -30.84 2.71
C HIS A 435 -9.05 -30.71 1.27
N ALA A 436 -8.12 -31.56 0.85
CA ALA A 436 -7.54 -31.53 -0.48
C ALA A 436 -8.56 -31.81 -1.60
N THR A 437 -9.66 -32.51 -1.28
CA THR A 437 -10.75 -32.80 -2.20
C THR A 437 -11.91 -31.82 -2.09
N GLN A 438 -12.23 -31.36 -0.87
CA GLN A 438 -13.46 -30.59 -0.63
C GLN A 438 -13.24 -29.07 -0.59
N VAL A 439 -12.02 -28.60 -0.23
CA VAL A 439 -11.72 -27.19 -0.09
C VAL A 439 -10.92 -26.68 -1.29
N THR A 440 -11.43 -25.65 -1.91
CA THR A 440 -10.91 -25.10 -3.16
C THR A 440 -9.92 -23.94 -2.95
N ILE A 441 -9.36 -23.80 -1.76
CA ILE A 441 -8.32 -22.79 -1.51
C ILE A 441 -7.03 -23.25 -2.16
N HIS A 442 -6.65 -22.53 -3.20
CA HIS A 442 -5.45 -22.78 -3.94
C HIS A 442 -4.49 -21.59 -3.83
N ARG A 443 -3.20 -21.90 -3.68
CA ARG A 443 -2.17 -20.86 -3.55
C ARG A 443 -2.00 -20.02 -4.81
N TRP A 444 -2.24 -20.63 -5.97
CA TRP A 444 -2.08 -20.03 -7.28
C TRP A 444 -3.36 -20.22 -8.10
N PRO A 445 -4.34 -19.31 -7.96
CA PRO A 445 -5.57 -19.40 -8.74
C PRO A 445 -5.29 -19.15 -10.23
N GLU A 446 -6.21 -19.65 -11.08
CA GLU A 446 -6.08 -19.62 -12.54
C GLU A 446 -7.20 -18.79 -13.18
N PRO A 447 -6.97 -18.15 -14.36
CA PRO A 447 -8.02 -17.47 -15.10
C PRO A 447 -9.08 -18.47 -15.62
N PRO A 448 -10.38 -18.22 -15.45
CA PRO A 448 -11.44 -19.12 -15.93
C PRO A 448 -11.40 -19.34 -17.43
N GLU A 449 -11.10 -18.31 -18.19
CA GLU A 449 -11.03 -18.34 -19.66
C GLU A 449 -9.87 -19.18 -20.20
N GLN A 450 -8.90 -19.53 -19.35
CA GLN A 450 -7.75 -20.36 -19.70
C GLN A 450 -7.82 -21.76 -19.11
N THR A 451 -8.79 -22.01 -18.21
CA THR A 451 -8.93 -23.30 -17.53
C THR A 451 -9.84 -24.24 -18.32
N GLU A 452 -9.31 -25.40 -18.71
CA GLU A 452 -10.07 -26.41 -19.43
C GLU A 452 -11.26 -26.90 -18.55
N GLY A 453 -12.40 -27.15 -19.20
CA GLY A 453 -13.67 -27.42 -18.52
C GLY A 453 -14.44 -26.16 -18.11
N TRP A 454 -13.77 -25.00 -18.04
CA TRP A 454 -14.41 -23.74 -17.66
C TRP A 454 -14.60 -22.74 -18.81
N LYS A 455 -13.76 -22.74 -19.81
CA LYS A 455 -13.79 -21.78 -20.94
C LYS A 455 -15.18 -21.58 -21.52
N GLN A 456 -15.89 -22.68 -21.78
CA GLN A 456 -17.22 -22.69 -22.41
C GLN A 456 -18.30 -22.14 -21.48
N HIS A 457 -18.09 -22.16 -20.18
CA HIS A 457 -19.06 -21.72 -19.17
C HIS A 457 -18.78 -20.30 -18.69
N TRP A 458 -17.56 -19.77 -18.93
CA TRP A 458 -17.07 -18.57 -18.30
C TRP A 458 -17.98 -17.35 -18.53
N SER A 459 -18.28 -17.01 -19.78
CA SER A 459 -19.06 -15.80 -20.08
C SER A 459 -20.45 -15.82 -19.42
N THR A 460 -21.14 -16.95 -19.48
CA THR A 460 -22.48 -17.09 -18.86
C THR A 460 -22.40 -17.08 -17.34
N THR A 461 -21.39 -17.74 -16.77
CA THR A 461 -21.18 -17.77 -15.31
C THR A 461 -20.81 -16.38 -14.78
N TYR A 462 -19.93 -15.66 -15.49
CA TYR A 462 -19.57 -14.30 -15.12
C TYR A 462 -20.79 -13.39 -15.04
N GLU A 463 -21.63 -13.35 -16.07
CA GLU A 463 -22.82 -12.51 -16.09
C GLU A 463 -23.81 -12.85 -14.96
N LYS A 464 -24.02 -14.14 -14.67
CA LYS A 464 -24.87 -14.56 -13.56
C LYS A 464 -24.28 -14.13 -12.21
N CYS A 465 -23.00 -14.36 -11.98
CA CYS A 465 -22.32 -13.96 -10.73
C CYS A 465 -22.32 -12.44 -10.55
N LYS A 466 -22.10 -11.67 -11.64
CA LYS A 466 -22.19 -10.21 -11.66
C LYS A 466 -23.58 -9.74 -11.23
N GLN A 467 -24.65 -10.30 -11.84
CA GLN A 467 -26.03 -9.98 -11.50
C GLN A 467 -26.38 -10.38 -10.06
N GLY A 468 -26.00 -11.59 -9.63
CA GLY A 468 -26.23 -12.03 -8.26
C GLY A 468 -25.52 -11.16 -7.24
N THR A 469 -24.28 -10.75 -7.52
CA THR A 469 -23.54 -9.81 -6.65
C THR A 469 -24.26 -8.46 -6.57
N ALA A 470 -24.73 -7.94 -7.70
CA ALA A 470 -25.47 -6.68 -7.75
C ALA A 470 -26.74 -6.72 -6.90
N GLU A 471 -27.50 -7.82 -7.00
CA GLU A 471 -28.73 -8.03 -6.22
C GLU A 471 -28.46 -8.09 -4.71
N VAL A 472 -27.46 -8.84 -4.29
CA VAL A 472 -27.08 -8.94 -2.87
C VAL A 472 -26.66 -7.58 -2.30
N ILE A 473 -25.85 -6.83 -3.04
CA ILE A 473 -25.41 -5.49 -2.62
C ILE A 473 -26.60 -4.52 -2.57
N GLN A 474 -27.48 -4.55 -3.56
CA GLN A 474 -28.68 -3.72 -3.57
C GLN A 474 -29.59 -4.03 -2.38
N ASN A 475 -29.76 -5.31 -2.03
CA ASN A 475 -30.53 -5.72 -0.85
C ASN A 475 -29.90 -5.17 0.44
N ALA A 476 -28.57 -5.23 0.57
CA ALA A 476 -27.86 -4.68 1.72
C ALA A 476 -27.98 -3.16 1.82
N ILE A 477 -27.94 -2.44 0.70
CA ILE A 477 -28.18 -0.98 0.64
C ILE A 477 -29.63 -0.68 1.05
N ASN A 478 -30.61 -1.34 0.43
CA ASN A 478 -32.04 -1.11 0.67
C ASN A 478 -32.44 -1.42 2.12
N SER A 479 -31.78 -2.37 2.77
CA SER A 479 -32.00 -2.68 4.19
C SER A 479 -31.44 -1.63 5.15
N GLY A 480 -30.65 -0.66 4.65
CA GLY A 480 -29.95 0.35 5.45
C GLY A 480 -28.78 -0.23 6.27
N LYS A 481 -28.33 -1.46 5.97
CA LYS A 481 -27.16 -2.08 6.62
C LYS A 481 -25.86 -1.48 6.06
N LEU A 482 -25.74 -1.36 4.75
CA LEU A 482 -24.73 -0.51 4.15
C LEU A 482 -25.19 0.96 4.23
N LYS A 483 -24.32 1.82 4.74
CA LYS A 483 -24.66 3.23 5.01
C LYS A 483 -23.61 4.14 4.42
N GLY A 484 -24.05 5.10 3.61
CA GLY A 484 -23.21 6.21 3.19
C GLY A 484 -23.14 7.30 4.27
N ARG A 485 -22.21 8.22 4.10
CA ARG A 485 -22.06 9.43 4.92
C ARG A 485 -22.05 10.66 4.02
N PRO A 486 -22.89 11.67 4.31
CA PRO A 486 -22.79 12.96 3.62
C PRO A 486 -21.41 13.58 3.76
N ASN A 487 -20.94 14.22 2.70
CA ASN A 487 -19.63 14.86 2.58
C ASN A 487 -18.44 13.89 2.66
N LYS A 488 -18.66 12.60 2.44
CA LYS A 488 -17.61 11.60 2.49
C LYS A 488 -17.80 10.52 1.45
N LYS A 489 -16.91 10.47 0.46
CA LYS A 489 -16.84 9.37 -0.49
C LYS A 489 -16.25 8.13 0.20
N GLN A 490 -16.91 7.00 0.06
CA GLN A 490 -16.44 5.71 0.60
C GLN A 490 -16.29 4.72 -0.53
N PHE A 491 -15.25 3.91 -0.51
CA PHE A 491 -15.12 2.81 -1.47
C PHE A 491 -14.36 1.64 -0.87
N GLU A 492 -14.59 0.46 -1.42
CA GLU A 492 -13.81 -0.72 -1.07
C GLU A 492 -13.76 -1.69 -2.25
N VAL A 493 -12.59 -2.34 -2.44
CA VAL A 493 -12.47 -3.50 -3.31
C VAL A 493 -12.55 -4.75 -2.46
N PHE A 494 -13.43 -5.66 -2.83
CA PHE A 494 -13.62 -6.93 -2.16
C PHE A 494 -13.79 -8.05 -3.19
N SER A 495 -13.79 -9.29 -2.73
CA SER A 495 -14.10 -10.43 -3.58
C SER A 495 -15.32 -11.17 -3.08
N VAL A 496 -16.03 -11.77 -4.03
CA VAL A 496 -17.19 -12.65 -3.78
C VAL A 496 -16.85 -14.03 -4.29
N ASP A 497 -17.00 -15.03 -3.44
CA ASP A 497 -16.67 -16.41 -3.77
C ASP A 497 -17.94 -17.15 -4.24
N TRP A 498 -17.96 -17.49 -5.53
CA TRP A 498 -19.07 -18.16 -6.21
C TRP A 498 -18.70 -19.57 -6.66
N MET A 499 -19.65 -20.49 -6.60
CA MET A 499 -19.51 -21.82 -7.17
C MET A 499 -20.72 -22.15 -8.03
N PRO A 500 -20.56 -22.32 -9.34
CA PRO A 500 -21.63 -22.87 -10.19
C PRO A 500 -21.76 -24.40 -10.02
N ASP A 501 -22.96 -24.90 -10.24
CA ASP A 501 -23.18 -26.32 -10.47
C ASP A 501 -23.12 -26.67 -11.97
N SER A 502 -23.15 -27.94 -12.30
CA SER A 502 -23.14 -28.44 -13.68
C SER A 502 -24.37 -28.01 -14.50
N ASN A 503 -25.46 -27.59 -13.85
CA ASN A 503 -26.67 -27.08 -14.48
C ASN A 503 -26.60 -25.56 -14.70
N GLY A 504 -25.52 -24.90 -14.27
CA GLY A 504 -25.33 -23.47 -14.39
C GLY A 504 -26.08 -22.65 -13.34
N ASN A 505 -26.57 -23.24 -12.25
CA ASN A 505 -26.97 -22.49 -11.08
C ASN A 505 -25.73 -21.98 -10.35
N ILE A 506 -25.83 -20.81 -9.75
CA ILE A 506 -24.71 -20.21 -9.02
C ILE A 506 -24.99 -20.20 -7.51
N PHE A 507 -23.97 -20.48 -6.71
CA PHE A 507 -24.04 -20.48 -5.27
C PHE A 507 -22.96 -19.58 -4.70
N MET A 508 -23.33 -18.70 -3.78
CA MET A 508 -22.42 -17.81 -3.09
C MET A 508 -21.98 -18.42 -1.75
N PHE A 509 -20.71 -18.25 -1.39
CA PHE A 509 -20.20 -18.72 -0.10
C PHE A 509 -19.87 -17.61 0.87
N GLU A 510 -19.22 -16.56 0.38
CA GLU A 510 -18.80 -15.45 1.23
C GLU A 510 -18.44 -14.22 0.40
N PHE A 511 -18.57 -13.07 1.02
CA PHE A 511 -17.85 -11.87 0.66
C PHE A 511 -16.53 -11.84 1.46
N ASN A 512 -15.48 -11.39 0.82
CA ASN A 512 -14.19 -11.17 1.47
C ASN A 512 -13.80 -9.72 1.29
N MET A 513 -14.07 -8.91 2.32
CA MET A 513 -13.84 -7.45 2.32
C MET A 513 -12.36 -7.07 2.36
N SER A 514 -11.48 -8.05 2.47
CA SER A 514 -10.04 -7.85 2.39
C SER A 514 -9.42 -8.98 1.60
N PRO A 515 -9.67 -9.03 0.28
CA PRO A 515 -9.17 -10.11 -0.55
C PRO A 515 -7.64 -10.16 -0.48
N ALA A 516 -7.11 -11.38 -0.37
CA ALA A 516 -5.68 -11.57 -0.48
C ALA A 516 -5.24 -11.23 -1.91
N VAL A 517 -4.26 -10.35 -2.02
CA VAL A 517 -3.62 -9.98 -3.28
C VAL A 517 -2.15 -10.38 -3.26
N ALA A 518 -1.61 -10.77 -4.40
CA ALA A 518 -0.20 -11.17 -4.51
C ALA A 518 0.76 -9.96 -4.39
N VAL A 519 0.30 -8.79 -4.81
CA VAL A 519 1.08 -7.55 -4.73
C VAL A 519 1.35 -7.16 -3.28
N GLY A 520 2.63 -6.97 -2.94
CA GLY A 520 3.06 -6.59 -1.59
C GLY A 520 3.11 -7.73 -0.57
N GLN A 521 2.91 -8.98 -0.99
CA GLN A 521 3.11 -10.17 -0.16
C GLN A 521 4.44 -10.85 -0.48
N GLU A 522 5.52 -10.39 0.10
CA GLU A 522 6.87 -10.97 -0.09
C GLU A 522 6.97 -12.45 0.32
N GLY A 523 6.06 -12.96 1.13
CA GLY A 523 6.02 -14.34 1.59
C GLY A 523 5.13 -15.30 0.79
N TYR A 524 4.52 -14.85 -0.30
CA TYR A 524 3.58 -15.69 -1.08
C TYR A 524 4.30 -16.81 -1.83
N ASP A 525 5.49 -16.53 -2.34
CA ASP A 525 6.43 -17.51 -2.84
C ASP A 525 7.84 -17.14 -2.38
N PRO A 526 8.34 -17.76 -1.29
CA PRO A 526 9.67 -17.47 -0.77
C PRO A 526 10.81 -17.84 -1.73
N THR A 527 10.51 -18.64 -2.78
CA THR A 527 11.51 -19.02 -3.79
C THR A 527 11.54 -18.05 -4.97
N GLY A 528 10.46 -17.29 -5.20
CA GLY A 528 10.32 -16.36 -6.30
C GLY A 528 10.34 -16.99 -7.70
N ARG A 529 10.17 -18.32 -7.79
CA ARG A 529 10.40 -19.10 -9.02
C ARG A 529 9.13 -19.55 -9.74
N ASP A 530 7.96 -19.42 -9.11
CA ASP A 530 6.71 -19.83 -9.76
C ASP A 530 6.28 -18.76 -10.79
N PRO A 531 6.18 -19.10 -12.09
CA PRO A 531 5.80 -18.15 -13.15
C PRO A 531 4.40 -17.58 -12.95
N ARG A 532 3.50 -18.30 -12.27
CA ARG A 532 2.14 -17.84 -11.96
C ARG A 532 2.15 -16.66 -10.99
N ARG A 533 3.18 -16.53 -10.17
CA ARG A 533 3.36 -15.38 -9.27
C ARG A 533 3.44 -14.07 -10.04
N GLU A 534 4.22 -14.02 -11.10
CA GLU A 534 4.35 -12.83 -11.93
C GLU A 534 3.01 -12.45 -12.57
N TYR A 535 2.28 -13.43 -13.08
CA TYR A 535 0.94 -13.23 -13.60
C TYR A 535 0.00 -12.62 -12.55
N LEU A 536 -0.08 -13.21 -11.36
CA LEU A 536 -0.96 -12.74 -10.29
C LEU A 536 -0.55 -11.35 -9.77
N MET A 537 0.74 -11.07 -9.70
CA MET A 537 1.21 -9.73 -9.32
C MET A 537 0.78 -8.68 -10.33
N LYS A 538 0.90 -8.96 -11.64
CA LYS A 538 0.44 -8.06 -12.68
C LYS A 538 -1.08 -7.89 -12.66
N HIS A 539 -1.80 -8.99 -12.53
CA HIS A 539 -3.26 -9.00 -12.42
C HIS A 539 -3.74 -8.11 -11.27
N ASP A 540 -3.22 -8.33 -10.06
CA ASP A 540 -3.61 -7.57 -8.88
C ASP A 540 -3.19 -6.10 -8.98
N GLU A 541 -2.01 -5.82 -9.54
CA GLU A 541 -1.54 -4.46 -9.76
C GLU A 541 -2.46 -3.68 -10.71
N PHE A 542 -2.85 -4.28 -11.83
CA PHE A 542 -3.81 -3.68 -12.75
C PHE A 542 -5.16 -3.46 -12.09
N MET A 543 -5.69 -4.48 -11.42
CA MET A 543 -6.96 -4.40 -10.72
C MET A 543 -6.99 -3.23 -9.72
N LEU A 544 -5.95 -3.09 -8.89
CA LEU A 544 -5.89 -2.05 -7.87
C LEU A 544 -5.69 -0.65 -8.47
N ARG A 545 -4.86 -0.50 -9.51
CA ARG A 545 -4.64 0.78 -10.20
C ARG A 545 -5.92 1.29 -10.84
N GLU A 546 -6.61 0.44 -11.57
CA GLU A 546 -7.86 0.78 -12.23
C GLU A 546 -8.98 1.08 -11.22
N ALA A 547 -9.12 0.27 -10.17
CA ALA A 547 -10.08 0.53 -9.10
C ALA A 547 -9.83 1.90 -8.44
N LEU A 548 -8.57 2.25 -8.22
CA LEU A 548 -8.19 3.54 -7.65
C LEU A 548 -8.47 4.70 -8.62
N ALA A 549 -8.26 4.50 -9.92
CA ALA A 549 -8.56 5.52 -10.93
C ALA A 549 -10.07 5.80 -11.00
N ILE A 550 -10.92 4.77 -10.86
CA ILE A 550 -12.37 4.94 -10.79
C ILE A 550 -12.80 5.64 -9.49
N ALA A 551 -12.30 5.16 -8.34
CA ALA A 551 -12.70 5.68 -7.04
C ALA A 551 -12.18 7.09 -6.77
N ILE A 552 -10.97 7.40 -7.21
CA ILE A 552 -10.28 8.68 -7.02
C ILE A 552 -9.69 9.11 -8.37
N PRO A 553 -10.50 9.68 -9.27
CA PRO A 553 -10.02 10.16 -10.56
C PRO A 553 -8.97 11.26 -10.38
N TRP A 554 -7.97 11.26 -11.26
CA TRP A 554 -6.81 12.16 -11.15
C TRP A 554 -7.08 13.59 -11.64
N GLY A 555 -8.09 13.80 -12.46
CA GLY A 555 -8.39 15.06 -13.15
C GLY A 555 -8.46 14.90 -14.67
N GLU A 556 -8.61 15.98 -15.40
CA GLU A 556 -8.73 16.00 -16.86
C GLU A 556 -7.49 15.36 -17.51
N GLY A 557 -7.63 14.18 -18.08
CA GLY A 557 -6.57 13.42 -18.76
C GLY A 557 -6.49 11.94 -18.44
N ASP A 558 -7.14 11.46 -17.37
CA ASP A 558 -7.26 10.03 -17.06
C ASP A 558 -8.42 9.36 -17.84
N GLU A 559 -8.67 9.80 -19.07
CA GLU A 559 -9.78 9.30 -19.90
C GLU A 559 -9.57 7.88 -20.47
N GLU A 560 -8.47 7.23 -20.24
CA GLU A 560 -8.42 5.80 -20.47
C GLU A 560 -9.18 5.07 -19.36
N ALA A 561 -10.49 4.99 -19.57
CA ALA A 561 -11.35 4.14 -18.77
C ALA A 561 -10.72 2.76 -18.65
N PRO A 562 -10.55 2.26 -17.43
CA PRO A 562 -9.94 0.95 -17.20
C PRO A 562 -10.80 -0.13 -17.88
N GLY A 563 -10.26 -0.73 -18.92
CA GLY A 563 -10.98 -1.66 -19.77
C GLY A 563 -11.38 -2.98 -19.11
N GLN A 564 -10.97 -3.22 -17.86
CA GLN A 564 -11.19 -4.46 -17.14
C GLN A 564 -12.29 -4.38 -16.06
N TRP A 565 -12.79 -3.20 -15.72
CA TRP A 565 -13.90 -3.03 -14.80
C TRP A 565 -15.20 -2.75 -15.56
N ASP A 566 -16.16 -3.64 -15.45
CA ASP A 566 -17.52 -3.43 -15.95
C ASP A 566 -18.33 -2.61 -14.95
N TYR A 567 -18.85 -1.47 -15.39
CA TYR A 567 -19.89 -0.78 -14.63
C TYR A 567 -21.13 -1.68 -14.55
N THR A 568 -21.51 -2.03 -13.34
CA THR A 568 -22.58 -3.01 -13.11
C THR A 568 -23.89 -2.35 -12.75
N GLY A 569 -23.87 -1.20 -12.08
CA GLY A 569 -25.08 -0.46 -11.76
C GLY A 569 -24.86 0.68 -10.78
N SER A 570 -25.90 1.55 -10.68
CA SER A 570 -26.01 2.58 -9.67
C SER A 570 -27.26 2.37 -8.85
N TYR A 571 -27.14 2.59 -7.53
CA TYR A 571 -28.22 2.40 -6.57
C TYR A 571 -28.37 3.66 -5.73
N THR A 572 -29.59 3.95 -5.29
CA THR A 572 -29.87 5.04 -4.36
C THR A 572 -30.45 4.46 -3.07
N ALA A 573 -29.85 4.80 -1.91
CA ALA A 573 -30.30 4.35 -0.59
C ALA A 573 -31.53 5.11 -0.11
#